data_d57f020b01b72a4b30c96aac0dd3e75a
#
_entry.id   d57f020b01b72a4b30c96aac0dd3e75a
#
_cell.length_a   1.000
_cell.length_b   1.000
_cell.length_c   1.000
_cell.angle_alpha   90.00
_cell.angle_beta   90.00
_cell.angle_gamma   90.00
#
_symmetry.space_group_name_H-M   'P 1'
#
loop_
_entity.id
_entity.type
_entity.pdbx_description
1 polymer ?
#
loop_
_entity_poly.entity_id
_entity_poly.type
_entity_poly.pdbx_seq_one_letter_code
_entity_poly.pdbx_strand_id
1 'polypeptide(L)'
;MASSAATPQNRRHDPHALPTVNLDWSFGAWLLVLDWVIRLGALLWIPARSTPAAARSWLLLVGFVPLLGLPLYLLFGHPWLSRERIERQARASQVIREELSALGTLRWTAPVDQPLAAEIAPLVESLGDFTPTRGNAIALLDDYDDSIARLVADIDSASERVHLLYYLMFEDAVGESICSALERAAARGVQCRLLLDAVGAKRGIRAYARRLRANGVDVHVLLP
;
A
#
# COMPACT_ATOMS: atom_id res chain seq x y z
N MET A 1 -59.83 69.18 -46.53
CA MET A 1 -60.19 67.83 -46.15
C MET A 1 -59.50 66.89 -47.10
N ALA A 2 -58.43 66.26 -46.65
CA ALA A 2 -57.66 65.24 -47.36
C ALA A 2 -57.23 64.14 -46.38
N SER A 3 -57.89 62.99 -46.51
CA SER A 3 -57.62 61.78 -45.75
C SER A 3 -56.34 61.08 -46.29
N SER A 4 -55.33 60.95 -45.50
CA SER A 4 -54.12 60.18 -45.84
C SER A 4 -54.34 58.75 -45.42
N ALA A 5 -54.49 57.84 -46.36
CA ALA A 5 -54.55 56.40 -46.13
C ALA A 5 -53.11 55.84 -45.96
N ALA A 6 -52.84 55.26 -44.78
CA ALA A 6 -51.61 54.54 -44.49
C ALA A 6 -51.62 53.16 -45.18
N THR A 7 -50.60 52.90 -45.97
CA THR A 7 -50.37 51.62 -46.66
C THR A 7 -49.85 50.57 -45.65
N PRO A 8 -50.38 49.37 -45.57
CA PRO A 8 -49.82 48.35 -44.67
C PRO A 8 -48.53 47.79 -45.25
N GLN A 9 -47.46 47.85 -44.45
CA GLN A 9 -46.13 47.31 -44.74
C GLN A 9 -46.18 45.78 -44.72
N ASN A 10 -46.11 45.17 -45.91
CA ASN A 10 -46.06 43.72 -46.10
C ASN A 10 -44.71 43.17 -45.61
N ARG A 11 -44.71 42.57 -44.40
CA ARG A 11 -43.59 41.78 -43.95
C ARG A 11 -43.53 40.51 -44.82
N ARG A 12 -42.59 40.46 -45.74
CA ARG A 12 -42.19 39.22 -46.39
C ARG A 12 -41.65 38.26 -45.37
N HIS A 13 -42.38 37.16 -45.11
CA HIS A 13 -41.88 35.99 -44.44
C HIS A 13 -40.82 35.37 -45.35
N ASP A 14 -39.56 35.42 -44.94
CA ASP A 14 -38.47 34.64 -45.53
C ASP A 14 -38.58 33.18 -45.02
N PRO A 15 -38.97 32.21 -45.88
CA PRO A 15 -39.16 30.81 -45.47
C PRO A 15 -37.85 30.05 -45.32
N HIS A 16 -36.69 30.71 -45.47
CA HIS A 16 -35.35 30.09 -45.39
C HIS A 16 -34.50 30.60 -44.25
N ALA A 17 -35.06 31.37 -43.32
CA ALA A 17 -34.32 31.71 -42.09
C ALA A 17 -34.24 30.45 -41.21
N LEU A 18 -33.13 29.73 -41.34
CA LEU A 18 -32.77 28.70 -40.37
C LEU A 18 -32.77 29.30 -38.94
N PRO A 19 -33.35 28.62 -37.95
CA PRO A 19 -33.31 29.12 -36.59
C PRO A 19 -31.86 29.22 -36.18
N THR A 20 -31.38 30.45 -35.98
CA THR A 20 -30.09 30.69 -35.29
C THR A 20 -30.27 30.20 -33.87
N VAL A 21 -29.67 29.06 -33.57
CA VAL A 21 -29.54 28.58 -32.18
C VAL A 21 -28.60 29.53 -31.47
N ASN A 22 -29.15 30.54 -30.80
CA ASN A 22 -28.39 31.36 -29.87
C ASN A 22 -28.06 30.45 -28.68
N LEU A 23 -26.83 29.94 -28.64
CA LEU A 23 -26.29 29.23 -27.51
C LEU A 23 -25.94 30.27 -26.41
N ASP A 24 -26.95 30.83 -25.79
CA ASP A 24 -26.78 31.58 -24.58
C ASP A 24 -26.43 30.57 -23.47
N TRP A 25 -25.16 30.32 -23.30
CA TRP A 25 -24.65 29.47 -22.24
C TRP A 25 -24.97 30.14 -20.91
N SER A 26 -26.13 29.78 -20.35
CA SER A 26 -26.50 30.19 -19.02
C SER A 26 -25.44 29.70 -18.04
N PHE A 27 -25.22 30.40 -16.92
CA PHE A 27 -24.30 29.99 -15.84
C PHE A 27 -24.52 28.51 -15.43
N GLY A 28 -25.76 28.01 -15.50
CA GLY A 28 -26.09 26.61 -15.26
C GLY A 28 -25.46 25.62 -16.26
N ALA A 29 -25.39 26.00 -17.55
CA ALA A 29 -24.76 25.15 -18.56
C ALA A 29 -23.24 25.00 -18.32
N TRP A 30 -22.58 26.07 -17.94
CA TRP A 30 -21.15 26.00 -17.57
C TRP A 30 -20.89 25.12 -16.35
N LEU A 31 -21.75 25.15 -15.34
CA LEU A 31 -21.66 24.27 -14.17
C LEU A 31 -21.85 22.80 -14.57
N LEU A 32 -22.78 22.48 -15.45
CA LEU A 32 -22.97 21.12 -15.96
C LEU A 32 -21.75 20.62 -16.76
N VAL A 33 -21.20 21.46 -17.61
CA VAL A 33 -19.96 21.08 -18.35
C VAL A 33 -18.80 20.83 -17.38
N LEU A 34 -18.61 21.70 -16.42
CA LEU A 34 -17.57 21.53 -15.38
C LEU A 34 -17.76 20.23 -14.58
N ASP A 35 -18.99 19.93 -14.17
CA ASP A 35 -19.35 18.70 -13.47
C ASP A 35 -18.95 17.46 -14.28
N TRP A 36 -19.30 17.41 -15.56
CA TRP A 36 -18.93 16.31 -16.43
C TRP A 36 -17.43 16.23 -16.70
N VAL A 37 -16.74 17.35 -16.86
CA VAL A 37 -15.28 17.38 -17.03
C VAL A 37 -14.58 16.80 -15.80
N ILE A 38 -15.04 17.15 -14.59
CA ILE A 38 -14.52 16.60 -13.35
C ILE A 38 -14.72 15.08 -13.28
N ARG A 39 -15.93 14.58 -13.60
CA ARG A 39 -16.22 13.14 -13.55
C ARG A 39 -15.40 12.34 -14.56
N LEU A 40 -15.33 12.80 -15.81
CA LEU A 40 -14.54 12.13 -16.84
C LEU A 40 -13.04 12.20 -16.57
N GLY A 41 -12.54 13.34 -16.11
CA GLY A 41 -11.15 13.48 -15.67
C GLY A 41 -10.81 12.55 -14.50
N ALA A 42 -11.69 12.48 -13.51
CA ALA A 42 -11.50 11.57 -12.37
C ALA A 42 -11.52 10.09 -12.79
N LEU A 43 -12.38 9.70 -13.73
CA LEU A 43 -12.45 8.33 -14.23
C LEU A 43 -11.13 7.86 -14.88
N LEU A 44 -10.41 8.76 -15.53
CA LEU A 44 -9.11 8.45 -16.15
C LEU A 44 -7.95 8.57 -15.15
N TRP A 45 -8.00 9.57 -14.26
CA TRP A 45 -6.89 9.91 -13.37
C TRP A 45 -6.80 9.03 -12.11
N ILE A 46 -7.94 8.77 -11.46
CA ILE A 46 -7.97 8.06 -10.17
C ILE A 46 -7.48 6.60 -10.30
N PRO A 47 -7.95 5.79 -11.28
CA PRO A 47 -7.50 4.40 -11.41
C PRO A 47 -6.02 4.27 -11.75
N ALA A 48 -5.46 5.23 -12.49
CA ALA A 48 -4.05 5.22 -12.86
C ALA A 48 -3.10 5.44 -11.68
N ARG A 49 -3.61 5.97 -10.55
CA ARG A 49 -2.79 6.38 -9.39
C ARG A 49 -3.21 5.80 -8.06
N SER A 50 -4.23 4.98 -8.03
CA SER A 50 -4.78 4.38 -6.81
C SER A 50 -4.89 2.87 -6.92
N THR A 51 -4.87 2.18 -5.79
CA THR A 51 -5.18 0.74 -5.79
C THR A 51 -6.63 0.50 -6.24
N PRO A 52 -6.97 -0.66 -6.83
CA PRO A 52 -8.32 -0.94 -7.33
C PRO A 52 -9.43 -0.76 -6.28
N ALA A 53 -9.15 -1.06 -5.01
CA ALA A 53 -10.10 -0.87 -3.92
C ALA A 53 -10.31 0.62 -3.59
N ALA A 54 -9.22 1.39 -3.45
CA ALA A 54 -9.29 2.81 -3.19
C ALA A 54 -9.90 3.58 -4.38
N ALA A 55 -9.52 3.22 -5.61
CA ALA A 55 -10.06 3.84 -6.83
C ALA A 55 -11.58 3.74 -6.89
N ARG A 56 -12.16 2.57 -6.58
CA ARG A 56 -13.62 2.39 -6.53
C ARG A 56 -14.29 3.35 -5.54
N SER A 57 -13.76 3.46 -4.32
CA SER A 57 -14.31 4.33 -3.29
C SER A 57 -14.22 5.81 -3.69
N TRP A 58 -13.09 6.23 -4.24
CA TRP A 58 -12.89 7.61 -4.69
C TRP A 58 -13.74 7.97 -5.91
N LEU A 59 -13.88 7.04 -6.89
CA LEU A 59 -14.73 7.24 -8.05
C LEU A 59 -16.20 7.36 -7.66
N LEU A 60 -16.68 6.60 -6.68
CA LEU A 60 -18.03 6.75 -6.15
C LEU A 60 -18.21 8.13 -5.51
N LEU A 61 -17.27 8.56 -4.66
CA LEU A 61 -17.37 9.86 -4.01
C LEU A 61 -17.36 11.02 -5.01
N VAL A 62 -16.42 11.03 -5.96
CA VAL A 62 -16.34 12.06 -7.01
C VAL A 62 -17.51 11.94 -7.98
N GLY A 63 -17.99 10.73 -8.25
CA GLY A 63 -19.13 10.47 -9.11
C GLY A 63 -20.44 11.03 -8.54
N PHE A 64 -20.68 10.94 -7.23
CA PHE A 64 -21.90 11.46 -6.61
C PHE A 64 -21.79 12.94 -6.25
N VAL A 65 -20.65 13.39 -5.75
CA VAL A 65 -20.46 14.77 -5.27
C VAL A 65 -19.12 15.32 -5.79
N PRO A 66 -19.00 15.69 -7.08
CA PRO A 66 -17.73 16.01 -7.73
C PRO A 66 -17.03 17.23 -7.11
N LEU A 67 -17.77 18.27 -6.72
CA LEU A 67 -17.23 19.50 -6.15
C LEU A 67 -16.61 19.28 -4.76
N LEU A 68 -17.05 18.29 -3.99
CA LEU A 68 -16.49 17.93 -2.69
C LEU A 68 -15.52 16.76 -2.83
N GLY A 69 -15.88 15.78 -3.66
CA GLY A 69 -15.10 14.56 -3.83
C GLY A 69 -13.71 14.79 -4.44
N LEU A 70 -13.61 15.68 -5.44
CA LEU A 70 -12.31 15.98 -6.05
C LEU A 70 -11.33 16.67 -5.08
N PRO A 71 -11.69 17.72 -4.33
CA PRO A 71 -10.81 18.29 -3.31
C PRO A 71 -10.41 17.29 -2.23
N LEU A 72 -11.34 16.47 -1.75
CA LEU A 72 -11.03 15.43 -0.77
C LEU A 72 -10.06 14.38 -1.34
N TYR A 73 -10.24 13.97 -2.60
CA TYR A 73 -9.31 13.09 -3.27
C TYR A 73 -7.91 13.70 -3.40
N LEU A 74 -7.81 14.98 -3.77
CA LEU A 74 -6.52 15.66 -3.89
C LEU A 74 -5.81 15.79 -2.54
N LEU A 75 -6.56 15.93 -1.44
CA LEU A 75 -6.00 16.05 -0.10
C LEU A 75 -5.64 14.68 0.52
N PHE A 76 -6.47 13.66 0.31
CA PHE A 76 -6.36 12.38 1.03
C PHE A 76 -6.20 11.16 0.13
N GLY A 77 -6.57 11.26 -1.15
CA GLY A 77 -6.61 10.13 -2.08
C GLY A 77 -5.27 9.77 -2.70
N HIS A 78 -4.29 10.65 -2.61
CA HIS A 78 -2.97 10.41 -3.19
C HIS A 78 -2.04 9.83 -2.13
N PRO A 79 -1.54 8.59 -2.30
CA PRO A 79 -0.51 8.06 -1.42
C PRO A 79 0.78 8.85 -1.66
N TRP A 80 1.00 9.88 -0.86
CA TRP A 80 2.26 10.62 -0.82
C TRP A 80 3.32 9.71 -0.18
N LEU A 81 3.83 8.74 -0.96
CA LEU A 81 5.08 8.11 -0.56
C LEU A 81 6.17 9.19 -0.68
N SER A 82 6.74 9.57 0.46
CA SER A 82 7.84 10.53 0.45
C SER A 82 8.98 9.96 -0.42
N ARG A 83 9.62 10.81 -1.22
CA ARG A 83 10.77 10.41 -2.05
C ARG A 83 11.82 9.68 -1.23
N GLU A 84 12.00 10.10 0.00
CA GLU A 84 12.90 9.47 0.97
C GLU A 84 12.55 7.99 1.26
N ARG A 85 11.26 7.63 1.34
CA ARG A 85 10.84 6.21 1.50
C ARG A 85 11.15 5.40 0.25
N ILE A 86 10.91 5.94 -0.93
CA ILE A 86 11.23 5.28 -2.20
C ILE A 86 12.74 5.05 -2.31
N GLU A 87 13.55 6.06 -1.98
CA GLU A 87 15.01 5.96 -2.01
C GLU A 87 15.56 4.99 -0.95
N ARG A 88 14.97 4.97 0.25
CA ARG A 88 15.34 3.98 1.28
C ARG A 88 15.03 2.56 0.82
N GLN A 89 13.86 2.35 0.22
CA GLN A 89 13.49 1.03 -0.32
C GLN A 89 14.42 0.62 -1.45
N ALA A 90 14.71 1.50 -2.40
CA ALA A 90 15.63 1.21 -3.48
C ALA A 90 17.05 0.84 -2.97
N ARG A 91 17.55 1.55 -1.96
CA ARG A 91 18.83 1.20 -1.32
C ARG A 91 18.78 -0.15 -0.60
N ALA A 92 17.69 -0.44 0.12
CA ALA A 92 17.51 -1.72 0.78
C ALA A 92 17.46 -2.87 -0.25
N SER A 93 16.72 -2.71 -1.34
CA SER A 93 16.66 -3.68 -2.43
C SER A 93 18.04 -3.91 -3.10
N GLN A 94 18.85 -2.87 -3.21
CA GLN A 94 20.20 -3.01 -3.74
C GLN A 94 21.09 -3.84 -2.81
N VAL A 95 21.11 -3.55 -1.52
CA VAL A 95 21.86 -4.31 -0.51
C VAL A 95 21.42 -5.78 -0.51
N ILE A 96 20.10 -6.04 -0.54
CA ILE A 96 19.56 -7.39 -0.59
C ILE A 96 20.06 -8.14 -1.83
N ARG A 97 20.04 -7.52 -3.01
CA ARG A 97 20.54 -8.14 -4.25
C ARG A 97 22.03 -8.42 -4.21
N GLU A 98 22.83 -7.52 -3.64
CA GLU A 98 24.27 -7.70 -3.48
C GLU A 98 24.59 -8.89 -2.56
N GLU A 99 23.94 -8.98 -1.41
CA GLU A 99 24.09 -10.09 -0.47
C GLU A 99 23.60 -11.41 -1.04
N LEU A 100 22.46 -11.41 -1.75
CA LEU A 100 21.94 -12.61 -2.42
C LEU A 100 22.84 -13.10 -3.56
N SER A 101 23.54 -12.20 -4.25
CA SER A 101 24.48 -12.59 -5.30
C SER A 101 25.65 -13.42 -4.73
N ALA A 102 26.02 -13.19 -3.47
CA ALA A 102 27.01 -13.98 -2.75
C ALA A 102 26.53 -15.41 -2.43
N LEU A 103 25.21 -15.63 -2.40
CA LEU A 103 24.60 -16.95 -2.14
C LEU A 103 24.41 -17.80 -3.42
N GLY A 104 25.12 -17.49 -4.50
CA GLY A 104 24.97 -18.11 -5.82
C GLY A 104 24.94 -19.65 -5.85
N THR A 105 25.60 -20.31 -4.89
CA THR A 105 25.58 -21.78 -4.74
C THR A 105 24.25 -22.34 -4.23
N LEU A 106 23.42 -21.52 -3.60
CA LEU A 106 22.11 -21.90 -3.07
C LEU A 106 20.97 -21.56 -4.03
N ARG A 107 21.26 -20.94 -5.16
CA ARG A 107 20.26 -20.62 -6.16
C ARG A 107 19.57 -21.90 -6.66
N TRP A 108 18.25 -21.90 -6.62
CA TRP A 108 17.47 -22.99 -7.16
C TRP A 108 17.26 -22.80 -8.67
N THR A 109 17.49 -23.85 -9.41
CA THR A 109 17.12 -23.96 -10.83
C THR A 109 16.01 -24.99 -10.95
N ALA A 110 14.95 -24.65 -11.68
CA ALA A 110 13.84 -25.56 -11.88
C ALA A 110 14.31 -26.87 -12.54
N PRO A 111 13.94 -28.02 -12.01
CA PRO A 111 14.18 -29.31 -12.68
C PRO A 111 13.45 -29.37 -14.02
N VAL A 112 14.03 -30.09 -15.00
CA VAL A 112 13.49 -30.19 -16.35
C VAL A 112 12.09 -30.84 -16.40
N ASP A 113 11.79 -31.68 -15.41
CA ASP A 113 10.52 -32.37 -15.23
C ASP A 113 9.42 -31.55 -14.56
N GLN A 114 9.72 -30.30 -14.19
CA GLN A 114 8.78 -29.38 -13.54
C GLN A 114 8.56 -28.10 -14.37
N PRO A 115 7.86 -28.16 -15.50
CA PRO A 115 7.72 -27.04 -16.43
C PRO A 115 7.04 -25.83 -15.79
N LEU A 116 6.02 -26.05 -14.94
CA LEU A 116 5.34 -24.97 -14.23
C LEU A 116 6.29 -24.22 -13.29
N ALA A 117 7.16 -24.91 -12.60
CA ALA A 117 8.15 -24.30 -11.72
C ALA A 117 9.19 -23.49 -12.51
N ALA A 118 9.53 -23.94 -13.72
CA ALA A 118 10.43 -23.23 -14.63
C ALA A 118 9.83 -21.91 -15.14
N GLU A 119 8.51 -21.84 -15.30
CA GLU A 119 7.78 -20.61 -15.68
C GLU A 119 7.60 -19.66 -14.50
N ILE A 120 7.29 -20.21 -13.31
CA ILE A 120 7.01 -19.39 -12.11
C ILE A 120 8.27 -18.79 -11.50
N ALA A 121 9.40 -19.49 -11.50
CA ALA A 121 10.61 -19.02 -10.84
C ALA A 121 11.13 -17.66 -11.38
N PRO A 122 11.21 -17.42 -12.70
CA PRO A 122 11.57 -16.11 -13.23
C PRO A 122 10.57 -15.02 -12.89
N LEU A 123 9.27 -15.36 -12.83
CA LEU A 123 8.23 -14.41 -12.43
C LEU A 123 8.41 -13.98 -10.99
N VAL A 124 8.61 -14.92 -10.05
CA VAL A 124 8.89 -14.63 -8.63
C VAL A 124 10.13 -13.75 -8.49
N GLU A 125 11.20 -14.07 -9.22
CA GLU A 125 12.46 -13.30 -9.22
C GLU A 125 12.26 -11.89 -9.79
N SER A 126 11.39 -11.71 -10.78
CA SER A 126 11.09 -10.40 -11.38
C SER A 126 10.18 -9.52 -10.53
N LEU A 127 9.32 -10.12 -9.71
CA LEU A 127 8.36 -9.41 -8.85
C LEU A 127 8.93 -9.08 -7.48
N GLY A 128 10.00 -9.76 -7.05
CA GLY A 128 10.63 -9.58 -5.76
C GLY A 128 12.13 -9.35 -5.85
N ASP A 129 12.74 -9.06 -4.71
CA ASP A 129 14.19 -8.88 -4.61
C ASP A 129 14.91 -10.21 -4.28
N PHE A 130 14.19 -11.32 -4.19
CA PHE A 130 14.70 -12.60 -3.73
C PHE A 130 14.74 -13.63 -4.86
N THR A 131 15.88 -14.27 -4.99
CA THR A 131 16.06 -15.42 -5.89
C THR A 131 15.59 -16.70 -5.21
N PRO A 132 14.87 -17.61 -5.89
CA PRO A 132 14.52 -18.91 -5.34
C PRO A 132 15.76 -19.68 -4.87
N THR A 133 15.68 -20.30 -3.69
CA THR A 133 16.78 -21.06 -3.10
C THR A 133 16.42 -22.53 -2.92
N ARG A 134 17.42 -23.38 -2.83
CA ARG A 134 17.29 -24.82 -2.60
C ARG A 134 17.81 -25.22 -1.22
N GLY A 135 17.53 -26.45 -0.82
CA GLY A 135 17.99 -26.98 0.46
C GLY A 135 17.16 -26.54 1.66
N ASN A 136 15.94 -26.05 1.41
CA ASN A 136 15.02 -25.65 2.48
C ASN A 136 14.35 -26.88 3.08
N ALA A 137 14.23 -26.91 4.41
CA ALA A 137 13.37 -27.82 5.14
C ALA A 137 12.14 -27.03 5.65
N ILE A 138 10.96 -27.63 5.48
CA ILE A 138 9.70 -27.00 5.87
C ILE A 138 9.00 -27.93 6.86
N ALA A 139 8.57 -27.38 8.01
CA ALA A 139 7.68 -28.05 8.94
C ALA A 139 6.43 -27.20 9.12
N LEU A 140 5.27 -27.82 8.98
CA LEU A 140 3.98 -27.18 9.26
C LEU A 140 3.70 -27.29 10.76
N LEU A 141 3.45 -26.14 11.39
CA LEU A 141 2.98 -26.05 12.77
C LEU A 141 1.49 -25.68 12.73
N ASP A 142 0.62 -26.59 13.04
CA ASP A 142 -0.84 -26.48 12.91
C ASP A 142 -1.56 -26.20 14.23
N ASP A 143 -0.84 -26.30 15.36
CA ASP A 143 -1.32 -25.91 16.68
C ASP A 143 -0.68 -24.59 17.13
N TYR A 144 -1.49 -23.71 17.73
CA TYR A 144 -1.02 -22.37 18.15
C TYR A 144 -0.07 -22.46 19.34
N ASP A 145 -0.41 -23.22 20.36
CA ASP A 145 0.36 -23.31 21.58
C ASP A 145 1.69 -24.03 21.32
N ASP A 146 1.68 -25.08 20.53
CA ASP A 146 2.88 -25.78 20.05
C ASP A 146 3.78 -24.86 19.21
N SER A 147 3.19 -23.99 18.40
CA SER A 147 3.96 -22.99 17.60
C SER A 147 4.69 -22.00 18.50
N ILE A 148 4.04 -21.52 19.56
CA ILE A 148 4.67 -20.60 20.54
C ILE A 148 5.73 -21.35 21.38
N ALA A 149 5.43 -22.55 21.84
CA ALA A 149 6.39 -23.37 22.59
C ALA A 149 7.65 -23.68 21.75
N ARG A 150 7.47 -24.00 20.47
CA ARG A 150 8.56 -24.20 19.52
C ARG A 150 9.40 -22.94 19.32
N LEU A 151 8.75 -21.79 19.13
CA LEU A 151 9.46 -20.51 19.01
C LEU A 151 10.32 -20.21 20.25
N VAL A 152 9.76 -20.40 21.44
CA VAL A 152 10.50 -20.22 22.70
C VAL A 152 11.70 -21.18 22.78
N ALA A 153 11.50 -22.46 22.41
CA ALA A 153 12.60 -23.43 22.39
C ALA A 153 13.69 -23.08 21.38
N ASP A 154 13.32 -22.57 20.19
CA ASP A 154 14.25 -22.10 19.16
C ASP A 154 15.06 -20.89 19.66
N ILE A 155 14.43 -19.93 20.37
CA ILE A 155 15.13 -18.81 21.01
C ILE A 155 16.09 -19.30 22.10
N ASP A 156 15.65 -20.24 22.92
CA ASP A 156 16.46 -20.79 24.01
C ASP A 156 17.65 -21.62 23.51
N SER A 157 17.54 -22.24 22.33
CA SER A 157 18.63 -23.01 21.70
C SER A 157 19.57 -22.17 20.84
N ALA A 158 19.21 -20.92 20.54
CA ALA A 158 20.04 -20.05 19.72
C ALA A 158 21.40 -19.78 20.36
N SER A 159 22.45 -19.81 19.53
CA SER A 159 23.85 -19.60 19.95
C SER A 159 24.48 -18.33 19.38
N GLU A 160 23.99 -17.77 18.29
CA GLU A 160 24.58 -16.60 17.64
C GLU A 160 23.64 -15.40 17.64
N ARG A 161 22.45 -15.54 17.07
CA ARG A 161 21.52 -14.42 16.89
C ARG A 161 20.06 -14.85 16.90
N VAL A 162 19.21 -13.95 17.37
CA VAL A 162 17.75 -14.04 17.30
C VAL A 162 17.21 -12.74 16.74
N HIS A 163 16.54 -12.79 15.60
CA HIS A 163 15.88 -11.64 14.99
C HIS A 163 14.37 -11.91 14.90
N LEU A 164 13.58 -11.10 15.58
CA LEU A 164 12.12 -11.17 15.56
C LEU A 164 11.53 -9.89 15.02
N LEU A 165 10.44 -10.02 14.25
CA LEU A 165 9.63 -8.92 13.74
C LEU A 165 8.17 -9.21 14.04
N TYR A 166 7.51 -8.33 14.81
CA TYR A 166 6.09 -8.44 15.11
C TYR A 166 5.32 -7.19 14.71
N TYR A 167 4.22 -7.41 14.01
CA TYR A 167 3.20 -6.39 13.79
C TYR A 167 2.35 -6.17 15.04
N LEU A 168 1.94 -7.26 15.70
CA LEU A 168 1.16 -7.24 16.94
C LEU A 168 1.98 -7.85 18.08
N MET A 169 1.99 -7.20 19.22
CA MET A 169 2.53 -7.71 20.47
C MET A 169 1.72 -7.19 21.64
N PHE A 170 1.19 -8.08 22.45
CA PHE A 170 0.34 -7.75 23.57
C PHE A 170 1.03 -8.05 24.90
N GLU A 171 0.54 -7.40 25.96
CA GLU A 171 0.89 -7.67 27.35
C GLU A 171 0.05 -8.83 27.86
N ASP A 172 0.48 -10.06 27.50
CA ASP A 172 -0.17 -11.32 27.84
C ASP A 172 0.88 -12.43 28.12
N ALA A 173 0.39 -13.64 28.40
CA ALA A 173 1.26 -14.77 28.71
C ALA A 173 2.20 -15.13 27.56
N VAL A 174 1.75 -15.01 26.32
CA VAL A 174 2.56 -15.30 25.13
C VAL A 174 3.66 -14.23 24.97
N GLY A 175 3.29 -12.95 25.04
CA GLY A 175 4.26 -11.85 25.00
C GLY A 175 5.30 -11.97 26.10
N GLU A 176 4.89 -12.32 27.31
CA GLU A 176 5.81 -12.53 28.44
C GLU A 176 6.75 -13.72 28.21
N SER A 177 6.27 -14.85 27.70
CA SER A 177 7.09 -16.03 27.43
C SER A 177 8.18 -15.75 26.40
N ILE A 178 7.84 -15.05 25.31
CA ILE A 178 8.79 -14.65 24.27
C ILE A 178 9.81 -13.64 24.81
N CYS A 179 9.36 -12.62 25.55
CA CYS A 179 10.27 -11.63 26.15
C CYS A 179 11.26 -12.28 27.11
N SER A 180 10.79 -13.18 27.98
CA SER A 180 11.64 -13.91 28.92
C SER A 180 12.64 -14.82 28.19
N ALA A 181 12.26 -15.45 27.08
CA ALA A 181 13.18 -16.22 26.25
C ALA A 181 14.28 -15.34 25.62
N LEU A 182 13.91 -14.16 25.12
CA LEU A 182 14.87 -13.18 24.58
C LEU A 182 15.86 -12.71 25.66
N GLU A 183 15.39 -12.45 26.87
CA GLU A 183 16.24 -12.07 27.99
C GLU A 183 17.24 -13.19 28.37
N ARG A 184 16.78 -14.45 28.41
CA ARG A 184 17.67 -15.61 28.62
C ARG A 184 18.69 -15.76 27.50
N ALA A 185 18.29 -15.57 26.25
CA ALA A 185 19.21 -15.63 25.11
C ALA A 185 20.25 -14.50 25.17
N ALA A 186 19.82 -13.26 25.44
CA ALA A 186 20.74 -12.12 25.61
C ALA A 186 21.72 -12.33 26.77
N ALA A 187 21.27 -12.90 27.90
CA ALA A 187 22.14 -13.24 29.04
C ALA A 187 23.20 -14.28 28.69
N ARG A 188 22.95 -15.14 27.67
CA ARG A 188 23.95 -16.09 27.13
C ARG A 188 24.93 -15.45 26.13
N GLY A 189 24.75 -14.15 25.82
CA GLY A 189 25.56 -13.43 24.82
C GLY A 189 25.05 -13.53 23.40
N VAL A 190 23.85 -14.07 23.18
CA VAL A 190 23.21 -14.15 21.87
C VAL A 190 22.77 -12.74 21.42
N GLN A 191 23.04 -12.40 20.18
CA GLN A 191 22.62 -11.13 19.57
C GLN A 191 21.11 -11.11 19.34
N CYS A 192 20.35 -10.50 20.24
CA CYS A 192 18.89 -10.44 20.16
C CYS A 192 18.42 -9.10 19.60
N ARG A 193 17.64 -9.13 18.51
CA ARG A 193 16.99 -7.96 17.93
C ARG A 193 15.49 -8.18 17.79
N LEU A 194 14.71 -7.23 18.30
CA LEU A 194 13.25 -7.23 18.24
C LEU A 194 12.75 -5.97 17.53
N LEU A 195 12.05 -6.13 16.41
CA LEU A 195 11.43 -5.07 15.65
C LEU A 195 9.91 -5.10 15.88
N LEU A 196 9.36 -3.97 16.29
CA LEU A 196 7.94 -3.84 16.63
C LEU A 196 7.30 -2.72 15.83
N ASP A 197 6.08 -2.96 15.32
CA ASP A 197 5.28 -1.91 14.69
C ASP A 197 4.78 -0.89 15.74
N ALA A 198 4.88 0.41 15.43
CA ALA A 198 4.54 1.47 16.39
C ALA A 198 3.07 1.48 16.81
N VAL A 199 2.18 1.07 15.91
CA VAL A 199 0.72 1.11 16.12
C VAL A 199 0.22 -0.23 16.65
N GLY A 200 0.53 -1.30 15.93
CA GLY A 200 0.02 -2.64 16.25
C GLY A 200 0.60 -3.21 17.53
N ALA A 201 1.89 -2.98 17.81
CA ALA A 201 2.56 -3.47 19.02
C ALA A 201 2.60 -2.45 20.16
N LYS A 202 1.80 -1.37 20.12
CA LYS A 202 1.86 -0.27 21.11
C LYS A 202 1.76 -0.71 22.56
N ARG A 203 0.93 -1.73 22.87
CA ARG A 203 0.81 -2.29 24.24
C ARG A 203 2.09 -3.02 24.65
N GLY A 204 2.59 -3.92 23.80
CA GLY A 204 3.85 -4.65 24.06
C GLY A 204 5.05 -3.73 24.16
N ILE A 205 5.15 -2.69 23.34
CA ILE A 205 6.22 -1.67 23.45
C ILE A 205 6.23 -1.03 24.83
N ARG A 206 5.05 -0.62 25.33
CA ARG A 206 4.93 0.00 26.66
C ARG A 206 5.29 -0.96 27.79
N ALA A 207 4.86 -2.21 27.67
CA ALA A 207 5.10 -3.22 28.71
C ALA A 207 6.57 -3.69 28.73
N TYR A 208 7.15 -3.96 27.57
CA TYR A 208 8.38 -4.78 27.49
C TYR A 208 9.61 -4.03 26.99
N ALA A 209 9.49 -3.00 26.14
CA ALA A 209 10.65 -2.45 25.44
C ALA A 209 11.76 -1.93 26.38
N ARG A 210 11.39 -1.28 27.49
CA ARG A 210 12.38 -0.78 28.49
C ARG A 210 13.09 -1.93 29.19
N ARG A 211 12.36 -2.96 29.61
CA ARG A 211 12.88 -4.15 30.29
C ARG A 211 13.84 -4.92 29.36
N LEU A 212 13.42 -5.16 28.14
CA LEU A 212 14.22 -5.87 27.14
C LEU A 212 15.53 -5.14 26.83
N ARG A 213 15.47 -3.82 26.63
CA ARG A 213 16.69 -3.02 26.38
C ARG A 213 17.65 -3.05 27.59
N ALA A 214 17.13 -3.00 28.81
CA ALA A 214 17.92 -3.10 30.01
C ALA A 214 18.64 -4.47 30.16
N ASN A 215 18.05 -5.53 29.56
CA ASN A 215 18.59 -6.88 29.53
C ASN A 215 19.39 -7.22 28.24
N GLY A 216 19.80 -6.20 27.48
CA GLY A 216 20.69 -6.38 26.33
C GLY A 216 20.00 -6.76 25.01
N VAL A 217 18.67 -6.71 24.92
CA VAL A 217 17.93 -6.92 23.68
C VAL A 217 17.83 -5.60 22.90
N ASP A 218 18.23 -5.60 21.63
CA ASP A 218 18.13 -4.45 20.73
C ASP A 218 16.69 -4.32 20.21
N VAL A 219 15.92 -3.36 20.77
CA VAL A 219 14.50 -3.15 20.44
C VAL A 219 14.31 -1.91 19.59
N HIS A 220 13.85 -2.10 18.35
CA HIS A 220 13.51 -1.04 17.41
C HIS A 220 12.00 -0.94 17.17
N VAL A 221 11.51 0.29 16.99
CA VAL A 221 10.12 0.58 16.64
C VAL A 221 10.08 1.05 15.19
N LEU A 222 9.29 0.35 14.38
CA LEU A 222 9.11 0.64 12.97
C LEU A 222 7.87 1.53 12.76
N LEU A 223 7.93 2.40 11.75
CA LEU A 223 6.84 3.28 11.34
C LEU A 223 6.28 4.15 12.49
N PRO A 224 7.15 4.86 13.22
CA PRO A 224 6.72 5.75 14.30
C PRO A 224 5.88 6.93 13.80
#